data_1e3120c901f1989a1a920802d8db3440
#
_entry.id   1e3120c901f1989a1a920802d8db3440
#
_cell.length_a   1.000
_cell.length_b   1.000
_cell.length_c   1.000
_cell.angle_alpha   90.00
_cell.angle_beta   90.00
_cell.angle_gamma   90.00
#
_symmetry.space_group_name_H-M   'P 1'
#
loop_
_entity.id
_entity.type
_entity.pdbx_description
1 polymer ?
#
loop_
_entity_poly.entity_id
_entity_poly.type
_entity_poly.pdbx_seq_one_letter_code
_entity_poly.pdbx_strand_id
1 'polypeptide(L)'
;TILSQQESVVNAIRPHLLPLQSPVDLDSLIDHIGTSKIVMLGEASHGTHEYYTWRAMISQRLIREKGFSFIAVEGDWPDCYRLNRYVKNYSGAGDSAYEVLHSFNRWPTWMWANWEVVAFAEWLYDHNKSIPVNKKTGFYGLDVYSLWESMESIIKYLRRVDPAALEIAERAFYCFEPYQGEEGTGYAYASLLVPEPCTQEVVNLLAEMQRNAPKYNTDQ
;
A
#
# COMPACT_ATOMS: atom_id res chain seq x y z
N THR A 1 37.72 5.38 24.46
CA THR A 1 37.51 6.29 23.30
C THR A 1 36.30 5.79 22.50
N ILE A 2 35.62 6.66 21.73
CA ILE A 2 34.45 6.31 20.92
C ILE A 2 34.75 5.14 19.96
N LEU A 3 35.93 5.11 19.36
CA LEU A 3 36.38 4.02 18.47
C LEU A 3 36.44 2.66 19.17
N SER A 4 36.94 2.60 20.42
CA SER A 4 37.00 1.34 21.17
C SER A 4 35.63 0.82 21.60
N GLN A 5 34.64 1.70 21.79
CA GLN A 5 33.25 1.30 22.04
C GLN A 5 32.58 0.77 20.77
N GLN A 6 32.83 1.38 19.62
CA GLN A 6 32.32 0.89 18.32
C GLN A 6 32.91 -0.48 17.98
N GLU A 7 34.21 -0.70 18.17
CA GLU A 7 34.83 -2.02 17.98
C GLU A 7 34.24 -3.09 18.91
N SER A 8 33.96 -2.74 20.16
CA SER A 8 33.33 -3.66 21.12
C SER A 8 31.92 -4.07 20.66
N VAL A 9 31.11 -3.13 20.18
CA VAL A 9 29.76 -3.42 19.67
C VAL A 9 29.81 -4.29 18.41
N VAL A 10 30.68 -3.97 17.47
CA VAL A 10 30.87 -4.76 16.24
C VAL A 10 31.28 -6.18 16.55
N ASN A 11 32.23 -6.37 17.48
CA ASN A 11 32.70 -7.71 17.89
C ASN A 11 31.61 -8.52 18.63
N ALA A 12 30.73 -7.85 19.38
CA ALA A 12 29.60 -8.50 20.03
C ALA A 12 28.52 -8.95 19.03
N ILE A 13 28.28 -8.19 17.97
CA ILE A 13 27.26 -8.50 16.95
C ILE A 13 27.77 -9.54 15.94
N ARG A 14 29.06 -9.50 15.58
CA ARG A 14 29.64 -10.33 14.51
C ARG A 14 29.30 -11.83 14.58
N PRO A 15 29.31 -12.50 15.74
CA PRO A 15 28.94 -13.91 15.83
C PRO A 15 27.48 -14.22 15.50
N HIS A 16 26.62 -13.20 15.52
CA HIS A 16 25.18 -13.32 15.26
C HIS A 16 24.79 -12.89 13.84
N LEU A 17 25.75 -12.45 13.03
CA LEU A 17 25.49 -12.07 11.64
C LEU A 17 25.38 -13.33 10.78
N LEU A 18 24.32 -13.37 9.97
CA LEU A 18 24.16 -14.36 8.91
C LEU A 18 24.48 -13.70 7.57
N PRO A 19 25.23 -14.34 6.68
CA PRO A 19 25.47 -13.81 5.34
C PRO A 19 24.16 -13.73 4.57
N LEU A 20 24.02 -12.69 3.73
CA LEU A 20 22.90 -12.53 2.83
C LEU A 20 23.47 -12.29 1.42
N GLN A 21 23.86 -13.36 0.75
CA GLN A 21 24.53 -13.35 -0.55
C GLN A 21 23.71 -14.06 -1.63
N SER A 22 22.83 -14.98 -1.22
CA SER A 22 22.01 -15.79 -2.10
C SER A 22 20.62 -16.03 -1.53
N PRO A 23 19.62 -16.39 -2.34
CA PRO A 23 18.25 -16.67 -1.85
C PRO A 23 18.18 -17.79 -0.79
N VAL A 24 19.13 -18.72 -0.77
CA VAL A 24 19.18 -19.81 0.23
C VAL A 24 19.50 -19.26 1.62
N ASP A 25 20.23 -18.18 1.72
CA ASP A 25 20.58 -17.55 3.01
C ASP A 25 19.33 -17.01 3.76
N LEU A 26 18.20 -16.89 3.06
CA LEU A 26 16.91 -16.54 3.68
C LEU A 26 16.27 -17.68 4.46
N ASP A 27 16.75 -18.93 4.36
CA ASP A 27 16.12 -20.08 5.00
C ASP A 27 16.00 -19.90 6.52
N SER A 28 17.08 -19.50 7.17
CA SER A 28 17.07 -19.24 8.61
C SER A 28 16.13 -18.10 9.02
N LEU A 29 15.99 -17.07 8.19
CA LEU A 29 15.04 -15.97 8.42
C LEU A 29 13.58 -16.47 8.31
N ILE A 30 13.29 -17.23 7.26
CA ILE A 30 11.94 -17.77 7.04
C ILE A 30 11.57 -18.77 8.16
N ASP A 31 12.52 -19.58 8.63
CA ASP A 31 12.32 -20.46 9.77
C ASP A 31 12.08 -19.68 11.06
N HIS A 32 12.85 -18.61 11.30
CA HIS A 32 12.69 -17.75 12.47
C HIS A 32 11.33 -17.03 12.50
N ILE A 33 10.80 -16.61 11.36
CA ILE A 33 9.47 -16.03 11.24
C ILE A 33 8.38 -16.99 11.76
N GLY A 34 8.57 -18.28 11.56
CA GLY A 34 7.71 -19.32 12.14
C GLY A 34 6.25 -19.17 11.74
N THR A 35 5.37 -18.97 12.73
CA THR A 35 3.92 -18.82 12.57
C THR A 35 3.43 -17.37 12.70
N SER A 36 4.33 -16.40 12.62
CA SER A 36 4.00 -14.97 12.71
C SER A 36 2.94 -14.58 11.68
N LYS A 37 1.97 -13.77 12.11
CA LYS A 37 0.88 -13.28 11.24
C LYS A 37 1.20 -11.97 10.55
N ILE A 38 2.17 -11.23 11.07
CA ILE A 38 2.63 -9.94 10.56
C ILE A 38 4.15 -9.98 10.51
N VAL A 39 4.71 -9.60 9.36
CA VAL A 39 6.15 -9.41 9.15
C VAL A 39 6.36 -8.00 8.64
N MET A 40 7.18 -7.23 9.34
CA MET A 40 7.52 -5.85 8.98
C MET A 40 8.93 -5.81 8.41
N LEU A 41 9.04 -5.32 7.17
CA LEU A 41 10.29 -5.20 6.42
C LEU A 41 10.64 -3.71 6.28
N GLY A 42 11.54 -3.23 7.13
CA GLY A 42 12.01 -1.85 7.09
C GLY A 42 13.14 -1.63 6.07
N GLU A 43 13.55 -0.38 5.95
CA GLU A 43 14.74 0.03 5.18
C GLU A 43 15.42 1.22 5.83
N ALA A 44 16.72 1.38 5.57
CA ALA A 44 17.51 2.50 6.09
C ALA A 44 17.42 3.76 5.21
N SER A 45 17.08 3.58 3.92
CA SER A 45 16.88 4.69 2.97
C SER A 45 16.00 4.22 1.82
N HIS A 46 15.17 5.12 1.28
CA HIS A 46 14.41 4.85 0.06
C HIS A 46 15.33 4.81 -1.17
N GLY A 47 14.92 4.04 -2.20
CA GLY A 47 15.58 4.03 -3.51
C GLY A 47 16.83 3.16 -3.60
N THR A 48 17.20 2.41 -2.57
CA THR A 48 18.32 1.48 -2.63
C THR A 48 17.88 0.16 -3.27
N HIS A 49 18.46 -0.17 -4.42
CA HIS A 49 18.15 -1.37 -5.22
C HIS A 49 18.12 -2.65 -4.40
N GLU A 50 19.11 -2.89 -3.57
CA GLU A 50 19.26 -4.10 -2.78
C GLU A 50 18.10 -4.27 -1.77
N TYR A 51 17.59 -3.19 -1.18
CA TYR A 51 16.44 -3.28 -0.29
C TYR A 51 15.18 -3.76 -1.03
N TYR A 52 14.91 -3.22 -2.22
CA TYR A 52 13.76 -3.69 -3.01
C TYR A 52 13.92 -5.14 -3.42
N THR A 53 15.11 -5.52 -3.89
CA THR A 53 15.39 -6.88 -4.33
C THR A 53 15.23 -7.89 -3.19
N TRP A 54 15.82 -7.63 -2.04
CA TRP A 54 15.70 -8.54 -0.89
C TRP A 54 14.29 -8.57 -0.31
N ARG A 55 13.60 -7.44 -0.20
CA ARG A 55 12.21 -7.40 0.23
C ARG A 55 11.29 -8.16 -0.72
N ALA A 56 11.51 -8.04 -2.02
CA ALA A 56 10.77 -8.82 -3.01
C ALA A 56 10.99 -10.34 -2.81
N MET A 57 12.22 -10.80 -2.66
CA MET A 57 12.52 -12.22 -2.42
C MET A 57 11.93 -12.74 -1.11
N ILE A 58 12.04 -11.98 -0.02
CA ILE A 58 11.44 -12.33 1.27
C ILE A 58 9.91 -12.42 1.12
N SER A 59 9.28 -11.42 0.49
CA SER A 59 7.83 -11.38 0.28
C SER A 59 7.34 -12.55 -0.56
N GLN A 60 8.07 -12.92 -1.62
CA GLN A 60 7.76 -14.09 -2.44
C GLN A 60 7.77 -15.38 -1.62
N ARG A 61 8.75 -15.57 -0.77
CA ARG A 61 8.84 -16.73 0.11
C ARG A 61 7.73 -16.75 1.16
N LEU A 62 7.44 -15.60 1.79
CA LEU A 62 6.33 -15.47 2.74
C LEU A 62 4.97 -15.82 2.12
N ILE A 63 4.74 -15.37 0.89
CA ILE A 63 3.52 -15.70 0.16
C ILE A 63 3.45 -17.19 -0.16
N ARG A 64 4.51 -17.77 -0.75
CA ARG A 64 4.52 -19.16 -1.19
C ARG A 64 4.57 -20.18 -0.04
N GLU A 65 5.38 -19.91 1.00
CA GLU A 65 5.71 -20.89 2.02
C GLU A 65 4.91 -20.68 3.32
N LYS A 66 4.51 -19.46 3.61
CA LYS A 66 3.81 -19.13 4.86
C LYS A 66 2.36 -18.67 4.64
N GLY A 67 1.92 -18.52 3.39
CA GLY A 67 0.53 -18.19 3.05
C GLY A 67 0.14 -16.75 3.38
N PHE A 68 1.06 -15.81 3.36
CA PHE A 68 0.72 -14.38 3.48
C PHE A 68 -0.14 -13.95 2.30
N SER A 69 -1.23 -13.25 2.59
CA SER A 69 -2.30 -12.95 1.63
C SER A 69 -2.29 -11.54 1.08
N PHE A 70 -1.47 -10.65 1.62
CA PHE A 70 -1.30 -9.30 1.10
C PHE A 70 0.01 -8.67 1.53
N ILE A 71 0.39 -7.64 0.77
CA ILE A 71 1.50 -6.73 1.05
C ILE A 71 0.88 -5.37 1.30
N ALA A 72 1.35 -4.69 2.34
CA ALA A 72 0.98 -3.33 2.66
C ALA A 72 2.24 -2.47 2.70
N VAL A 73 2.23 -1.33 2.03
CA VAL A 73 3.41 -0.47 1.85
C VAL A 73 3.12 0.97 2.26
N GLU A 74 4.16 1.71 2.62
CA GLU A 74 4.14 3.16 2.69
C GLU A 74 3.93 3.71 1.28
N GLY A 75 2.70 4.00 0.95
CA GLY A 75 2.28 4.44 -0.39
C GLY A 75 0.81 4.81 -0.41
N ASP A 76 0.44 5.68 -1.34
CA ASP A 76 -0.91 6.17 -1.46
C ASP A 76 -1.89 5.07 -1.86
N TRP A 77 -3.04 5.08 -1.21
CA TRP A 77 -4.09 4.08 -1.45
C TRP A 77 -4.52 4.00 -2.93
N PRO A 78 -4.87 5.10 -3.65
CA PRO A 78 -5.39 4.99 -5.01
C PRO A 78 -4.37 4.40 -5.99
N ASP A 79 -3.11 4.79 -5.89
CA ASP A 79 -2.04 4.31 -6.75
C ASP A 79 -1.75 2.83 -6.48
N CYS A 80 -1.56 2.47 -5.21
CA CYS A 80 -1.34 1.10 -4.80
C CYS A 80 -2.54 0.21 -5.11
N TYR A 81 -3.77 0.75 -5.05
CA TYR A 81 -4.97 -0.01 -5.42
C TYR A 81 -5.05 -0.29 -6.93
N ARG A 82 -4.57 0.63 -7.80
CA ARG A 82 -4.42 0.31 -9.23
C ARG A 82 -3.48 -0.87 -9.44
N LEU A 83 -2.34 -0.88 -8.74
CA LEU A 83 -1.41 -2.01 -8.78
C LEU A 83 -2.04 -3.28 -8.20
N ASN A 84 -2.82 -3.18 -7.11
CA ASN A 84 -3.56 -4.30 -6.54
C ASN A 84 -4.53 -4.94 -7.56
N ARG A 85 -5.27 -4.13 -8.31
CA ARG A 85 -6.16 -4.63 -9.36
C ARG A 85 -5.39 -5.40 -10.43
N TYR A 86 -4.24 -4.87 -10.85
CA TYR A 86 -3.37 -5.52 -11.83
C TYR A 86 -2.86 -6.87 -11.31
N VAL A 87 -2.20 -6.89 -10.17
CA VAL A 87 -1.62 -8.14 -9.62
C VAL A 87 -2.69 -9.20 -9.32
N LYS A 88 -3.92 -8.80 -9.07
CA LYS A 88 -5.07 -9.71 -8.91
C LYS A 88 -5.73 -10.12 -10.23
N ASN A 89 -5.20 -9.71 -11.37
CA ASN A 89 -5.73 -10.01 -12.72
C ASN A 89 -7.17 -9.52 -12.91
N TYR A 90 -7.54 -8.34 -12.38
CA TYR A 90 -8.88 -7.79 -12.60
C TYR A 90 -8.99 -7.16 -13.99
N SER A 91 -10.17 -7.29 -14.59
CA SER A 91 -10.42 -6.73 -15.92
C SER A 91 -10.18 -5.21 -15.96
N GLY A 92 -9.52 -4.74 -17.02
CA GLY A 92 -9.24 -3.31 -17.23
C GLY A 92 -8.23 -2.71 -16.24
N ALA A 93 -7.38 -3.54 -15.64
CA ALA A 93 -6.40 -3.09 -14.66
C ALA A 93 -5.04 -2.67 -15.27
N GLY A 94 -4.90 -2.67 -16.59
CA GLY A 94 -3.67 -2.37 -17.33
C GLY A 94 -3.07 -3.63 -17.98
N ASP A 95 -2.19 -3.41 -18.95
CA ASP A 95 -1.60 -4.50 -19.74
C ASP A 95 -0.26 -5.00 -19.16
N SER A 96 0.40 -4.22 -18.31
CA SER A 96 1.65 -4.56 -17.65
C SER A 96 1.84 -3.82 -16.32
N ALA A 97 2.66 -4.39 -15.44
CA ALA A 97 3.06 -3.70 -14.20
C ALA A 97 3.77 -2.38 -14.49
N TYR A 98 4.57 -2.32 -15.56
CA TYR A 98 5.24 -1.10 -16.00
C TYR A 98 4.24 0.02 -16.31
N GLU A 99 3.20 -0.26 -17.10
CA GLU A 99 2.17 0.72 -17.44
C GLU A 99 1.45 1.24 -16.19
N VAL A 100 1.05 0.34 -15.30
CA VAL A 100 0.36 0.70 -14.06
C VAL A 100 1.25 1.57 -13.17
N LEU A 101 2.49 1.18 -12.96
CA LEU A 101 3.43 1.93 -12.13
C LEU A 101 3.86 3.27 -12.76
N HIS A 102 3.92 3.33 -14.10
CA HIS A 102 4.20 4.59 -14.81
C HIS A 102 3.08 5.62 -14.64
N SER A 103 1.86 5.18 -14.29
CA SER A 103 0.74 6.08 -13.98
C SER A 103 0.79 6.67 -12.57
N PHE A 104 1.73 6.26 -11.73
CA PHE A 104 1.95 6.86 -10.41
C PHE A 104 2.49 8.28 -10.59
N ASN A 105 1.83 9.25 -10.03
CA ASN A 105 2.17 10.66 -10.23
C ASN A 105 2.51 11.41 -8.94
N ARG A 106 2.29 10.78 -7.76
CA ARG A 106 2.66 11.39 -6.49
C ARG A 106 4.15 11.29 -6.23
N TRP A 107 4.74 12.39 -5.85
CA TRP A 107 6.16 12.43 -5.44
C TRP A 107 6.36 11.79 -4.05
N PRO A 108 7.39 10.97 -3.85
CA PRO A 108 8.40 10.56 -4.84
C PRO A 108 7.97 9.33 -5.65
N THR A 109 7.67 9.52 -6.92
CA THR A 109 7.18 8.45 -7.82
C THR A 109 8.10 7.24 -7.88
N TRP A 110 9.43 7.49 -7.89
CA TRP A 110 10.48 6.47 -7.95
C TRP A 110 10.48 5.51 -6.75
N MET A 111 9.83 5.85 -5.65
CA MET A 111 9.77 4.99 -4.46
C MET A 111 9.09 3.65 -4.78
N TRP A 112 8.04 3.67 -5.60
CA TRP A 112 7.34 2.46 -6.04
C TRP A 112 7.38 2.26 -7.57
N ALA A 113 7.47 3.31 -8.37
CA ALA A 113 7.59 3.23 -9.81
C ALA A 113 9.05 3.00 -10.24
N ASN A 114 9.59 1.83 -9.92
CA ASN A 114 10.93 1.38 -10.26
C ASN A 114 10.93 -0.05 -10.82
N TRP A 115 12.04 -0.47 -11.42
CA TRP A 115 12.13 -1.76 -12.10
C TRP A 115 12.05 -2.97 -11.16
N GLU A 116 12.50 -2.84 -9.94
CA GLU A 116 12.43 -3.88 -8.92
C GLU A 116 10.97 -4.17 -8.54
N VAL A 117 10.18 -3.12 -8.40
CA VAL A 117 8.74 -3.24 -8.13
C VAL A 117 7.99 -3.73 -9.37
N VAL A 118 8.37 -3.31 -10.59
CA VAL A 118 7.83 -3.90 -11.83
C VAL A 118 8.05 -5.41 -11.82
N ALA A 119 9.28 -5.87 -11.61
CA ALA A 119 9.60 -7.31 -11.62
C ALA A 119 8.81 -8.07 -10.52
N PHE A 120 8.67 -7.49 -9.34
CA PHE A 120 7.90 -8.08 -8.25
C PHE A 120 6.40 -8.14 -8.56
N ALA A 121 5.84 -7.09 -9.14
CA ALA A 121 4.43 -7.02 -9.51
C ALA A 121 4.07 -8.00 -10.64
N GLU A 122 4.94 -8.16 -11.64
CA GLU A 122 4.79 -9.17 -12.69
C GLU A 122 4.81 -10.59 -12.10
N TRP A 123 5.75 -10.85 -11.19
CA TRP A 123 5.78 -12.13 -10.50
C TRP A 123 4.48 -12.37 -9.69
N LEU A 124 3.97 -11.36 -8.99
CA LEU A 124 2.76 -11.48 -8.20
C LEU A 124 1.51 -11.67 -9.08
N TYR A 125 1.47 -10.98 -10.22
CA TYR A 125 0.45 -11.19 -11.26
C TYR A 125 0.43 -12.64 -11.74
N ASP A 126 1.60 -13.19 -12.08
CA ASP A 126 1.73 -14.58 -12.55
C ASP A 126 1.37 -15.58 -11.44
N HIS A 127 1.82 -15.34 -10.22
CA HIS A 127 1.45 -16.15 -9.07
C HIS A 127 -0.08 -16.20 -8.87
N ASN A 128 -0.75 -15.08 -9.00
CA ASN A 128 -2.19 -14.97 -8.80
C ASN A 128 -3.04 -15.58 -9.94
N LYS A 129 -2.48 -15.85 -11.13
CA LYS A 129 -3.25 -16.42 -12.26
C LYS A 129 -3.93 -17.74 -11.92
N SER A 130 -3.27 -18.59 -11.15
CA SER A 130 -3.77 -19.91 -10.74
C SER A 130 -4.53 -19.91 -9.41
N ILE A 131 -4.64 -18.76 -8.76
CA ILE A 131 -5.25 -18.63 -7.43
C ILE A 131 -6.72 -18.20 -7.58
N PRO A 132 -7.68 -18.82 -6.85
CA PRO A 132 -9.06 -18.34 -6.82
C PRO A 132 -9.17 -16.87 -6.38
N VAL A 133 -10.09 -16.10 -6.96
CA VAL A 133 -10.21 -14.64 -6.80
C VAL A 133 -10.16 -14.21 -5.33
N ASN A 134 -10.90 -14.91 -4.47
CA ASN A 134 -10.98 -14.61 -3.03
C ASN A 134 -9.72 -14.99 -2.22
N LYS A 135 -8.73 -15.62 -2.85
CA LYS A 135 -7.45 -16.03 -2.24
C LYS A 135 -6.23 -15.37 -2.86
N LYS A 136 -6.43 -14.54 -3.89
CA LYS A 136 -5.33 -13.83 -4.56
C LYS A 136 -4.63 -12.89 -3.59
N THR A 137 -3.32 -12.90 -3.63
CA THR A 137 -2.48 -12.00 -2.82
C THR A 137 -2.62 -10.56 -3.33
N GLY A 138 -2.87 -9.62 -2.41
CA GLY A 138 -3.06 -8.21 -2.72
C GLY A 138 -1.84 -7.36 -2.46
N PHE A 139 -1.88 -6.12 -3.00
CA PHE A 139 -0.89 -5.06 -2.78
C PHE A 139 -1.62 -3.76 -2.41
N TYR A 140 -1.34 -3.18 -1.26
CA TYR A 140 -2.10 -2.05 -0.71
C TYR A 140 -1.17 -0.96 -0.19
N GLY A 141 -1.58 0.29 -0.38
CA GLY A 141 -0.97 1.45 0.26
C GLY A 141 -1.58 1.72 1.64
N LEU A 142 -0.79 2.24 2.56
CA LEU A 142 -1.22 2.56 3.92
C LEU A 142 -1.29 4.07 4.19
N ASP A 143 -0.77 4.90 3.28
CA ASP A 143 -0.70 6.33 3.47
C ASP A 143 -2.04 7.03 3.25
N VAL A 144 -2.19 8.16 3.91
CA VAL A 144 -3.38 9.00 3.89
C VAL A 144 -3.14 10.35 3.21
N TYR A 145 -2.03 10.51 2.49
CA TYR A 145 -1.65 11.79 1.88
C TYR A 145 -2.48 12.14 0.63
N SER A 146 -3.06 11.16 -0.04
CA SER A 146 -3.88 11.32 -1.25
C SER A 146 -5.35 11.64 -0.93
N LEU A 147 -5.60 12.64 -0.10
CA LEU A 147 -6.97 13.01 0.30
C LEU A 147 -7.86 13.27 -0.92
N TRP A 148 -7.40 14.11 -1.85
CA TRP A 148 -8.18 14.54 -3.02
C TRP A 148 -8.39 13.40 -4.01
N GLU A 149 -7.35 12.66 -4.33
CA GLU A 149 -7.40 11.49 -5.22
C GLU A 149 -8.28 10.38 -4.63
N SER A 150 -8.26 10.22 -3.31
CA SER A 150 -9.14 9.26 -2.62
C SER A 150 -10.60 9.67 -2.71
N MET A 151 -10.92 10.94 -2.46
CA MET A 151 -12.28 11.47 -2.60
C MET A 151 -12.77 11.35 -4.04
N GLU A 152 -11.95 11.71 -5.03
CA GLU A 152 -12.28 11.55 -6.46
C GLU A 152 -12.53 10.08 -6.82
N SER A 153 -11.72 9.17 -6.30
CA SER A 153 -11.88 7.73 -6.54
C SER A 153 -13.20 7.20 -5.95
N ILE A 154 -13.57 7.65 -4.75
CA ILE A 154 -14.86 7.32 -4.13
C ILE A 154 -16.02 7.86 -4.96
N ILE A 155 -15.97 9.10 -5.39
CA ILE A 155 -16.99 9.72 -6.25
C ILE A 155 -17.14 8.95 -7.58
N LYS A 156 -16.04 8.65 -8.25
CA LYS A 156 -16.04 7.85 -9.50
C LYS A 156 -16.67 6.47 -9.30
N TYR A 157 -16.35 5.82 -8.21
CA TYR A 157 -16.88 4.49 -7.86
C TYR A 157 -18.39 4.57 -7.59
N LEU A 158 -18.85 5.46 -6.69
CA LEU A 158 -20.24 5.58 -6.29
C LEU A 158 -21.13 6.01 -7.45
N ARG A 159 -20.64 6.86 -8.35
CA ARG A 159 -21.38 7.28 -9.57
C ARG A 159 -21.81 6.07 -10.41
N ARG A 160 -21.02 5.02 -10.43
CA ARG A 160 -21.33 3.79 -11.18
C ARG A 160 -22.19 2.83 -10.38
N VAL A 161 -21.95 2.70 -9.07
CA VAL A 161 -22.45 1.58 -8.27
C VAL A 161 -23.60 1.98 -7.37
N ASP A 162 -23.59 3.21 -6.85
CA ASP A 162 -24.59 3.70 -5.89
C ASP A 162 -24.85 5.21 -6.01
N PRO A 163 -25.71 5.64 -6.95
CA PRO A 163 -26.04 7.06 -7.13
C PRO A 163 -26.64 7.73 -5.88
N ALA A 164 -27.30 6.99 -4.99
CA ALA A 164 -27.86 7.56 -3.76
C ALA A 164 -26.75 7.89 -2.75
N ALA A 165 -25.77 7.00 -2.61
CA ALA A 165 -24.58 7.25 -1.77
C ALA A 165 -23.66 8.32 -2.40
N LEU A 166 -23.65 8.47 -3.72
CA LEU A 166 -22.92 9.53 -4.40
C LEU A 166 -23.34 10.92 -3.92
N GLU A 167 -24.63 11.19 -3.82
CA GLU A 167 -25.15 12.49 -3.37
C GLU A 167 -24.70 12.83 -1.94
N ILE A 168 -24.63 11.80 -1.07
CA ILE A 168 -24.12 11.93 0.30
C ILE A 168 -22.61 12.24 0.28
N ALA A 169 -21.85 11.54 -0.57
CA ALA A 169 -20.41 11.74 -0.70
C ALA A 169 -20.06 13.13 -1.25
N GLU A 170 -20.76 13.58 -2.30
CA GLU A 170 -20.55 14.91 -2.86
C GLU A 170 -20.81 16.02 -1.83
N ARG A 171 -21.85 15.90 -1.01
CA ARG A 171 -22.10 16.84 0.10
C ARG A 171 -21.01 16.79 1.18
N ALA A 172 -20.57 15.59 1.57
CA ALA A 172 -19.54 15.43 2.58
C ALA A 172 -18.20 16.02 2.11
N PHE A 173 -17.89 15.90 0.81
CA PHE A 173 -16.62 16.37 0.25
C PHE A 173 -16.62 17.85 -0.13
N TYR A 174 -17.78 18.44 -0.38
CA TYR A 174 -17.92 19.85 -0.71
C TYR A 174 -17.27 20.77 0.33
N CYS A 175 -17.30 20.39 1.59
CA CYS A 175 -16.74 21.21 2.66
C CYS A 175 -15.19 21.25 2.65
N PHE A 176 -14.52 20.36 1.91
CA PHE A 176 -13.07 20.40 1.72
C PHE A 176 -12.66 21.24 0.50
N GLU A 177 -13.60 21.60 -0.41
CA GLU A 177 -13.30 22.28 -1.65
C GLU A 177 -12.47 23.58 -1.48
N PRO A 178 -12.71 24.44 -0.44
CA PRO A 178 -11.91 25.64 -0.25
C PRO A 178 -10.42 25.37 0.08
N TYR A 179 -10.07 24.15 0.42
CA TYR A 179 -8.71 23.74 0.85
C TYR A 179 -7.97 22.94 -0.20
N GLN A 180 -8.46 22.89 -1.43
CA GLN A 180 -7.77 22.25 -2.56
C GLN A 180 -6.42 22.93 -2.82
N GLY A 181 -5.36 22.14 -2.94
CA GLY A 181 -4.00 22.61 -3.25
C GLY A 181 -3.04 22.60 -2.06
N GLU A 182 -3.49 22.31 -0.83
CA GLU A 182 -2.64 22.28 0.36
C GLU A 182 -2.54 20.88 1.01
N GLU A 183 -2.71 19.82 0.26
CA GLU A 183 -2.61 18.42 0.74
C GLU A 183 -3.37 18.15 2.06
N GLY A 184 -4.45 18.88 2.31
CA GLY A 184 -5.24 18.78 3.54
C GLY A 184 -4.69 19.53 4.75
N THR A 185 -3.49 20.11 4.68
CA THR A 185 -2.91 20.88 5.80
C THR A 185 -3.69 22.15 6.09
N GLY A 186 -4.15 22.86 5.05
CA GLY A 186 -5.02 24.03 5.20
C GLY A 186 -6.32 23.71 5.92
N TYR A 187 -6.95 22.57 5.61
CA TYR A 187 -8.12 22.10 6.35
C TYR A 187 -7.78 21.74 7.80
N ALA A 188 -6.66 21.08 8.05
CA ALA A 188 -6.25 20.72 9.40
C ALA A 188 -6.07 21.96 10.30
N TYR A 189 -5.47 23.04 9.79
CA TYR A 189 -5.38 24.31 10.52
C TYR A 189 -6.75 24.99 10.69
N ALA A 190 -7.56 25.03 9.63
CA ALA A 190 -8.88 25.65 9.67
C ALA A 190 -9.81 24.92 10.65
N SER A 191 -9.74 23.60 10.75
CA SER A 191 -10.58 22.79 11.63
C SER A 191 -10.38 23.11 13.14
N LEU A 192 -9.24 23.70 13.50
CA LEU A 192 -9.00 24.20 14.85
C LEU A 192 -9.74 25.50 15.18
N LEU A 193 -10.19 26.22 14.15
CA LEU A 193 -10.78 27.56 14.24
C LEU A 193 -12.27 27.58 13.87
N VAL A 194 -12.75 26.55 13.15
CA VAL A 194 -14.15 26.46 12.67
C VAL A 194 -14.99 25.67 13.69
N PRO A 195 -16.13 26.23 14.15
CA PRO A 195 -17.00 25.60 15.14
C PRO A 195 -17.62 24.27 14.69
N GLU A 196 -17.83 24.09 13.38
CA GLU A 196 -18.43 22.87 12.79
C GLU A 196 -17.51 22.35 11.67
N PRO A 197 -16.52 21.50 12.00
CA PRO A 197 -15.66 20.87 10.99
C PRO A 197 -16.44 19.82 10.20
N CYS A 198 -16.02 19.53 8.97
CA CYS A 198 -16.60 18.51 8.06
C CYS A 198 -16.61 17.07 8.61
N THR A 199 -16.13 16.88 9.80
CA THR A 199 -15.95 15.55 10.41
C THR A 199 -17.24 14.75 10.46
N GLN A 200 -18.36 15.41 10.81
CA GLN A 200 -19.64 14.70 10.99
C GLN A 200 -20.19 14.18 9.65
N GLU A 201 -20.09 14.93 8.58
CA GLU A 201 -20.51 14.53 7.24
C GLU A 201 -19.69 13.34 6.73
N VAL A 202 -18.37 13.39 6.94
CA VAL A 202 -17.48 12.28 6.55
C VAL A 202 -17.74 11.03 7.39
N VAL A 203 -17.97 11.16 8.68
CA VAL A 203 -18.34 10.03 9.56
C VAL A 203 -19.69 9.44 9.12
N ASN A 204 -20.67 10.26 8.78
CA ASN A 204 -21.96 9.81 8.28
C ASN A 204 -21.81 9.07 6.95
N LEU A 205 -20.98 9.57 6.02
CA LEU A 205 -20.67 8.89 4.77
C LEU A 205 -20.01 7.53 5.02
N LEU A 206 -19.01 7.47 5.91
CA LEU A 206 -18.35 6.21 6.27
C LEU A 206 -19.34 5.19 6.84
N ALA A 207 -20.21 5.63 7.75
CA ALA A 207 -21.24 4.77 8.35
C ALA A 207 -22.23 4.25 7.28
N GLU A 208 -22.61 5.08 6.31
CA GLU A 208 -23.45 4.68 5.17
C GLU A 208 -22.75 3.65 4.29
N MET A 209 -21.51 3.89 3.92
CA MET A 209 -20.70 2.97 3.11
C MET A 209 -20.51 1.62 3.82
N GLN A 210 -20.27 1.62 5.14
CA GLN A 210 -20.16 0.40 5.92
C GLN A 210 -21.48 -0.40 5.95
N ARG A 211 -22.63 0.25 6.08
CA ARG A 211 -23.94 -0.40 6.01
C ARG A 211 -24.19 -1.04 4.64
N ASN A 212 -23.71 -0.41 3.58
CA ASN A 212 -23.88 -0.88 2.21
C ASN A 212 -22.71 -1.77 1.73
N ALA A 213 -21.74 -2.09 2.58
CA ALA A 213 -20.57 -2.89 2.21
C ALA A 213 -20.89 -4.21 1.50
N PRO A 214 -21.95 -4.97 1.85
CA PRO A 214 -22.32 -6.17 1.10
C PRO A 214 -22.66 -5.90 -0.35
N LYS A 215 -23.28 -4.75 -0.66
CA LYS A 215 -23.60 -4.32 -2.04
C LYS A 215 -22.34 -3.99 -2.84
N TYR A 216 -21.34 -3.39 -2.21
CA TYR A 216 -20.10 -2.99 -2.87
C TYR A 216 -19.15 -4.18 -3.12
N ASN A 217 -19.22 -5.22 -2.31
CA ASN A 217 -18.38 -6.42 -2.46
C ASN A 217 -18.77 -7.32 -3.64
N THR A 218 -19.87 -7.08 -4.30
CA THR A 218 -20.34 -7.84 -5.48
C THR A 218 -19.82 -7.31 -6.80
N ASP A 219 -19.13 -6.16 -6.80
CA ASP A 219 -18.67 -5.47 -8.01
C ASP A 219 -17.17 -5.74 -8.33
N GLN A 220 -16.69 -6.95 -8.06
CA GLN A 220 -15.32 -7.41 -8.35
C GLN A 220 -15.23 -8.19 -9.65
#